data_fae728b7348fd1af7c756d7985d39af3
#
_entry.id   fae728b7348fd1af7c756d7985d39af3
#
_cell.length_a   1.000
_cell.length_b   1.000
_cell.length_c   1.000
_cell.angle_alpha   90.00
_cell.angle_beta   90.00
_cell.angle_gamma   90.00
#
_symmetry.space_group_name_H-M   'P 1'
#
loop_
_entity.id
_entity.type
_entity.pdbx_description
1 polymer ?
#
loop_
_entity_poly.entity_id
_entity_poly.type
_entity_poly.pdbx_seq_one_letter_code
_entity_poly.pdbx_strand_id
1 'polypeptide(L)'
;MAALKGSRTEQCLKDAFAGESQANRRYLYFANKADVEGQNDVAALFRSTAEGETGHAHGHLEFLEQSGDPATGMPIGSTRQNLASAVAGETHEYTDMYPGMAKTARDEGFDEIAD
;
A
#
# COMPACT_ATOMS: atom_id res chain seq x y z
N MET A 1 5.24 6.22 -29.73
CA MET A 1 4.84 6.50 -28.35
C MET A 1 5.64 5.66 -27.38
N ALA A 2 6.04 6.26 -26.28
CA ALA A 2 6.75 5.53 -25.24
C ALA A 2 5.80 4.57 -24.52
N ALA A 3 6.27 3.36 -24.25
CA ALA A 3 5.53 2.40 -23.42
C ALA A 3 5.89 2.65 -21.94
N LEU A 4 4.88 2.66 -21.09
CA LEU A 4 5.09 2.83 -19.65
C LEU A 4 5.81 1.62 -19.06
N LYS A 5 5.40 0.41 -19.46
CA LYS A 5 5.96 -0.82 -18.91
C LYS A 5 7.46 -0.92 -19.20
N GLY A 6 8.24 -1.18 -18.16
CA GLY A 6 9.69 -1.27 -18.23
C GLY A 6 10.41 0.06 -18.13
N SER A 7 9.71 1.18 -18.10
CA SER A 7 10.32 2.50 -18.02
C SER A 7 10.69 2.88 -16.57
N ARG A 8 11.56 3.87 -16.41
CA ARG A 8 11.84 4.44 -15.09
C ARG A 8 10.62 5.18 -14.55
N THR A 9 9.76 5.72 -15.42
CA THR A 9 8.51 6.36 -15.01
C THR A 9 7.57 5.35 -14.36
N GLU A 10 7.49 4.12 -14.86
CA GLU A 10 6.72 3.06 -14.21
C GLU A 10 7.19 2.85 -12.77
N GLN A 11 8.49 2.76 -12.55
CA GLN A 11 9.03 2.57 -11.21
C GLN A 11 8.72 3.78 -10.31
N CYS A 12 8.81 5.00 -10.86
CA CYS A 12 8.43 6.21 -10.11
C CYS A 12 6.96 6.15 -9.68
N LEU A 13 6.06 5.70 -10.56
CA LEU A 13 4.64 5.56 -10.23
C LEU A 13 4.41 4.51 -9.14
N LYS A 14 5.12 3.40 -9.21
CA LYS A 14 5.04 2.36 -8.17
C LYS A 14 5.51 2.88 -6.82
N ASP A 15 6.63 3.59 -6.80
CA ASP A 15 7.17 4.18 -5.58
C ASP A 15 6.24 5.24 -5.02
N ALA A 16 5.68 6.08 -5.89
CA ALA A 16 4.74 7.12 -5.48
C ALA A 16 3.45 6.51 -4.92
N PHE A 17 2.90 5.49 -5.59
CA PHE A 17 1.73 4.77 -5.09
C PHE A 17 1.99 4.17 -3.71
N ALA A 18 3.13 3.51 -3.53
CA ALA A 18 3.50 2.93 -2.24
C ALA A 18 3.64 4.00 -1.15
N GLY A 19 4.28 5.12 -1.48
CA GLY A 19 4.47 6.22 -0.54
C GLY A 19 3.15 6.88 -0.12
N GLU A 20 2.27 7.17 -1.07
CA GLU A 20 0.97 7.77 -0.80
C GLU A 20 0.08 6.83 0.02
N SER A 21 0.11 5.53 -0.30
CA SER A 21 -0.66 4.52 0.43
C SER A 21 -0.16 4.40 1.88
N GLN A 22 1.14 4.41 2.09
CA GLN A 22 1.73 4.41 3.42
C GLN A 22 1.37 5.68 4.19
N ALA A 23 1.46 6.84 3.55
CA ALA A 23 1.11 8.12 4.16
C ALA A 23 -0.35 8.13 4.63
N ASN A 24 -1.28 7.60 3.81
CA ASN A 24 -2.68 7.47 4.18
C ASN A 24 -2.84 6.75 5.54
N ARG A 25 -2.25 5.57 5.67
CA ARG A 25 -2.36 4.77 6.90
C ARG A 25 -1.64 5.41 8.08
N ARG A 26 -0.47 6.00 7.85
CA ARG A 26 0.27 6.72 8.90
C ARG A 26 -0.56 7.87 9.46
N TYR A 27 -1.17 8.68 8.60
CA TYR A 27 -1.96 9.83 9.04
C TYR A 27 -3.24 9.41 9.78
N LEU A 28 -3.89 8.31 9.36
CA LEU A 28 -5.03 7.78 10.11
C LEU A 28 -4.62 7.31 11.51
N TYR A 29 -3.47 6.68 11.62
CA TYR A 29 -2.92 6.28 12.92
C TYR A 29 -2.59 7.50 13.78
N PHE A 30 -1.96 8.52 13.19
CA PHE A 30 -1.64 9.76 13.89
C PHE A 30 -2.90 10.49 14.35
N ALA A 31 -3.97 10.44 13.56
CA ALA A 31 -5.25 11.02 13.94
C ALA A 31 -5.80 10.36 15.21
N ASN A 32 -5.73 9.04 15.27
CA ASN A 32 -6.18 8.30 16.47
C ASN A 32 -5.38 8.70 17.71
N LYS A 33 -4.06 8.87 17.57
CA LYS A 33 -3.20 9.32 18.67
C LYS A 33 -3.53 10.74 19.09
N ALA A 34 -3.79 11.62 18.13
CA ALA A 34 -4.19 13.00 18.42
C ALA A 34 -5.50 13.05 19.19
N ASP A 35 -6.48 12.21 18.84
CA ASP A 35 -7.74 12.13 19.59
C ASP A 35 -7.51 11.70 21.04
N VAL A 36 -6.66 10.70 21.27
CA VAL A 36 -6.33 10.24 22.63
C VAL A 36 -5.72 11.37 23.47
N GLU A 37 -4.92 12.23 22.84
CA GLU A 37 -4.30 13.38 23.51
C GLU A 37 -5.24 14.59 23.62
N GLY A 38 -6.48 14.49 23.13
CA GLY A 38 -7.44 15.59 23.14
C GLY A 38 -7.21 16.64 22.08
N GLN A 39 -6.36 16.37 21.10
CA GLN A 39 -6.03 17.27 19.98
C GLN A 39 -6.96 17.00 18.80
N ASN A 40 -8.27 17.23 18.99
CA ASN A 40 -9.27 16.85 18.00
C ASN A 40 -9.17 17.62 16.70
N ASP A 41 -8.75 18.88 16.73
CA ASP A 41 -8.54 19.69 15.51
C ASP A 41 -7.39 19.13 14.67
N VAL A 42 -6.33 18.69 15.33
CA VAL A 42 -5.19 18.07 14.67
C VAL A 42 -5.59 16.70 14.09
N ALA A 43 -6.38 15.92 14.84
CA ALA A 43 -6.92 14.66 14.34
C ALA A 43 -7.73 14.86 13.06
N ALA A 44 -8.60 15.86 13.03
CA ALA A 44 -9.39 16.20 11.84
C ALA A 44 -8.50 16.59 10.66
N LEU A 45 -7.43 17.34 10.89
CA LEU A 45 -6.47 17.69 9.85
C LEU A 45 -5.77 16.43 9.28
N PHE A 46 -5.33 15.52 10.14
CA PHE A 46 -4.71 14.27 9.69
C PHE A 46 -5.69 13.44 8.84
N ARG A 47 -6.95 13.33 9.24
CA ARG A 47 -7.96 12.58 8.49
C ARG A 47 -8.23 13.19 7.13
N SER A 48 -8.35 14.51 7.06
CA SER A 48 -8.55 15.23 5.80
C SER A 48 -7.35 15.03 4.87
N THR A 49 -6.14 15.11 5.40
CA THR A 49 -4.92 14.87 4.63
C THR A 49 -4.85 13.43 4.13
N ALA A 50 -5.25 12.45 4.97
CA ALA A 50 -5.30 11.05 4.58
C ALA A 50 -6.25 10.81 3.41
N GLU A 51 -7.39 11.48 3.35
CA GLU A 51 -8.31 11.41 2.19
C GLU A 51 -7.63 11.92 0.92
N GLY A 52 -6.87 13.01 1.03
CA GLY A 52 -6.08 13.52 -0.10
C GLY A 52 -5.07 12.49 -0.62
N GLU A 53 -4.41 11.78 0.30
CA GLU A 53 -3.47 10.73 -0.08
C GLU A 53 -4.15 9.56 -0.79
N THR A 54 -5.40 9.25 -0.45
CA THR A 54 -6.20 8.25 -1.17
C THR A 54 -6.37 8.65 -2.63
N GLY A 55 -6.73 9.91 -2.89
CA GLY A 55 -6.88 10.43 -4.24
C GLY A 55 -5.58 10.37 -5.03
N HIS A 56 -4.46 10.75 -4.40
CA HIS A 56 -3.14 10.69 -5.03
C HIS A 56 -2.76 9.24 -5.37
N ALA A 57 -2.97 8.30 -4.45
CA ALA A 57 -2.66 6.89 -4.65
C ALA A 57 -3.49 6.31 -5.81
N HIS A 58 -4.79 6.59 -5.85
CA HIS A 58 -5.66 6.14 -6.93
C HIS A 58 -5.24 6.75 -8.27
N GLY A 59 -4.82 8.01 -8.29
CA GLY A 59 -4.33 8.66 -9.51
C GLY A 59 -3.09 7.97 -10.08
N HIS A 60 -2.15 7.61 -9.23
CA HIS A 60 -0.96 6.86 -9.66
C HIS A 60 -1.33 5.46 -10.15
N LEU A 61 -2.25 4.79 -9.46
CA LEU A 61 -2.69 3.45 -9.82
C LEU A 61 -3.42 3.44 -11.15
N GLU A 62 -4.19 4.49 -11.44
CA GLU A 62 -4.89 4.64 -12.72
C GLU A 62 -3.90 4.63 -13.89
N PHE A 63 -2.78 5.34 -13.77
CA PHE A 63 -1.71 5.28 -14.78
C PHE A 63 -1.06 3.89 -14.84
N LEU A 64 -0.92 3.22 -13.69
CA LEU A 64 -0.31 1.89 -13.62
C LEU A 64 -1.18 0.79 -14.21
N GLU A 65 -2.46 1.04 -14.49
CA GLU A 65 -3.32 0.08 -15.21
C GLU A 65 -2.68 -0.36 -16.55
N GLN A 66 -1.91 0.51 -17.16
CA GLN A 66 -1.23 0.21 -18.43
C GLN A 66 -0.15 -0.86 -18.31
N SER A 67 0.38 -1.06 -17.12
CA SER A 67 1.50 -1.99 -16.89
C SER A 67 1.15 -3.12 -15.91
N GLY A 68 0.04 -3.02 -15.22
CA GLY A 68 -0.44 -4.05 -14.29
C GLY A 68 -0.35 -3.65 -12.83
N ASP A 69 -0.85 -4.53 -11.98
CA ASP A 69 -0.86 -4.35 -10.52
C ASP A 69 0.59 -4.27 -10.01
N PRO A 70 0.96 -3.20 -9.31
CA PRO A 70 2.33 -3.06 -8.81
C PRO A 70 2.77 -4.15 -7.84
N ALA A 71 1.82 -4.83 -7.20
CA ALA A 71 2.13 -5.91 -6.26
C ALA A 71 2.32 -7.27 -6.93
N THR A 72 1.58 -7.56 -7.99
CA THR A 72 1.55 -8.89 -8.61
C THR A 72 2.02 -8.90 -10.05
N GLY A 73 2.02 -7.76 -10.73
CA GLY A 73 2.28 -7.66 -12.16
C GLY A 73 1.10 -8.13 -13.02
N MET A 74 0.00 -8.56 -12.41
CA MET A 74 -1.18 -9.04 -13.13
C MET A 74 -2.03 -7.88 -13.64
N PRO A 75 -2.87 -8.11 -14.68
CA PRO A 75 -3.71 -7.04 -15.23
C PRO A 75 -4.66 -6.44 -14.20
N ILE A 76 -4.84 -5.12 -14.31
CA ILE A 76 -5.88 -4.37 -13.61
C ILE A 76 -6.93 -3.99 -14.67
N GLY A 77 -8.20 -4.21 -14.37
CA GLY A 77 -9.26 -3.85 -15.32
C GLY A 77 -10.62 -4.31 -14.83
N SER A 78 -11.11 -5.45 -15.37
CA SER A 78 -12.39 -5.99 -14.96
C SER A 78 -12.37 -6.47 -13.51
N THR A 79 -13.55 -6.59 -12.91
CA THR A 79 -13.67 -7.14 -11.55
C THR A 79 -13.04 -8.52 -11.45
N ARG A 80 -13.19 -9.36 -12.47
CA ARG A 80 -12.57 -10.69 -12.49
C ARG A 80 -11.05 -10.61 -12.47
N GLN A 81 -10.48 -9.72 -13.28
CA GLN A 81 -9.02 -9.50 -13.28
C GLN A 81 -8.52 -8.98 -11.94
N ASN A 82 -9.23 -8.01 -11.39
CA ASN A 82 -8.86 -7.41 -10.11
C ASN A 82 -8.94 -8.43 -8.97
N LEU A 83 -9.97 -9.29 -8.97
CA LEU A 83 -10.08 -10.39 -8.00
C LEU A 83 -8.92 -11.38 -8.14
N ALA A 84 -8.56 -11.74 -9.36
CA ALA A 84 -7.44 -12.65 -9.59
C ALA A 84 -6.14 -12.09 -9.03
N SER A 85 -5.88 -10.80 -9.24
CA SER A 85 -4.68 -10.14 -8.70
C SER A 85 -4.71 -10.07 -7.18
N ALA A 86 -5.86 -9.75 -6.59
CA ALA A 86 -6.01 -9.70 -5.13
C ALA A 86 -5.75 -11.07 -4.50
N VAL A 87 -6.31 -12.13 -5.08
CA VAL A 87 -6.09 -13.51 -4.60
C VAL A 87 -4.60 -13.88 -4.68
N ALA A 88 -3.95 -13.55 -5.78
CA ALA A 88 -2.52 -13.82 -5.94
C ALA A 88 -1.68 -13.09 -4.89
N GLY A 89 -1.99 -11.82 -4.63
CA GLY A 89 -1.29 -11.02 -3.61
C GLY A 89 -1.48 -11.56 -2.21
N GLU A 90 -2.73 -11.85 -1.83
CA GLU A 90 -3.04 -12.41 -0.51
C GLU A 90 -2.40 -13.79 -0.32
N THR A 91 -2.40 -14.63 -1.36
CA THR A 91 -1.78 -15.94 -1.30
C THR A 91 -0.28 -15.83 -1.06
N HIS A 92 0.40 -14.93 -1.77
CA HIS A 92 1.83 -14.70 -1.58
C HIS A 92 2.13 -14.22 -0.16
N GLU A 93 1.34 -13.27 0.36
CA GLU A 93 1.51 -12.77 1.73
C GLU A 93 1.36 -13.88 2.76
N TYR A 94 0.34 -14.71 2.61
CA TYR A 94 -0.01 -15.76 3.55
C TYR A 94 0.95 -16.94 3.52
N THR A 95 1.42 -17.34 2.33
CA THR A 95 2.24 -18.56 2.18
C THR A 95 3.73 -18.30 2.21
N ASP A 96 4.18 -17.10 1.86
CA ASP A 96 5.60 -16.80 1.68
C ASP A 96 6.07 -15.59 2.47
N MET A 97 5.48 -14.41 2.20
CA MET A 97 5.98 -13.15 2.76
C MET A 97 5.93 -13.12 4.29
N TYR A 98 4.75 -13.29 4.87
CA TYR A 98 4.60 -13.22 6.32
C TYR A 98 5.27 -14.38 7.05
N PRO A 99 5.15 -15.64 6.59
CA PRO A 99 5.94 -16.71 7.22
C PRO A 99 7.43 -16.46 7.24
N GLY A 100 7.98 -15.91 6.16
CA GLY A 100 9.40 -15.53 6.09
C GLY A 100 9.77 -14.41 7.05
N MET A 101 8.92 -13.37 7.13
CA MET A 101 9.13 -12.26 8.06
C MET A 101 9.02 -12.70 9.51
N ALA A 102 8.06 -13.56 9.83
CA ALA A 102 7.89 -14.11 11.17
C ALA A 102 9.12 -14.91 11.59
N LYS A 103 9.68 -15.72 10.68
CA LYS A 103 10.92 -16.45 10.94
C LYS A 103 12.07 -15.50 11.27
N THR A 104 12.24 -14.46 10.46
CA THR A 104 13.27 -13.44 10.71
C THR A 104 13.11 -12.80 12.08
N ALA A 105 11.89 -12.43 12.44
CA ALA A 105 11.60 -11.82 13.74
C ALA A 105 11.97 -12.76 14.89
N ARG A 106 11.61 -14.04 14.80
CA ARG A 106 11.96 -15.04 15.83
C ARG A 106 13.47 -15.24 15.92
N ASP A 107 14.13 -15.34 14.79
CA ASP A 107 15.59 -15.50 14.76
C ASP A 107 16.32 -14.32 15.41
N GLU A 108 15.74 -13.13 15.35
CA GLU A 108 16.29 -11.93 15.97
C GLU A 108 15.80 -11.69 17.39
N GLY A 109 14.94 -12.54 17.94
CA GLY A 109 14.44 -12.44 19.31
C GLY A 109 13.19 -11.60 19.49
N PHE A 110 12.50 -11.25 18.41
CA PHE A 110 11.24 -10.47 18.44
C PHE A 110 10.02 -11.40 18.36
N ASP A 111 9.88 -12.28 19.34
CA ASP A 111 8.83 -13.32 19.32
C ASP A 111 7.42 -12.74 19.29
N GLU A 112 7.17 -11.67 20.06
CA GLU A 112 5.86 -11.02 20.08
C GLU A 112 5.48 -10.42 18.71
N ILE A 113 6.47 -9.88 18.00
CA ILE A 113 6.25 -9.32 16.66
C ILE A 113 5.97 -10.45 15.67
N ALA A 114 6.63 -11.60 15.85
CA ALA A 114 6.47 -12.75 14.96
C ALA A 114 5.07 -13.37 15.04
N ASP A 115 4.41 -13.30 16.20
CA ASP A 115 3.06 -13.84 16.41
C ASP A 115 1.99 -13.00 15.71
#